data_6c85c493deea56f054737d8004b0907a
#
_entry.id   6c85c493deea56f054737d8004b0907a
#
_cell.length_a   1.000
_cell.length_b   1.000
_cell.length_c   1.000
_cell.angle_alpha   90.00
_cell.angle_beta   90.00
_cell.angle_gamma   90.00
#
_symmetry.space_group_name_H-M   'P 1'
#
loop_
_entity.id
_entity.type
_entity.pdbx_description
1 polymer ?
#
loop_
_entity_poly.entity_id
_entity_poly.type
_entity_poly.pdbx_seq_one_letter_code
_entity_poly.pdbx_strand_id
1 'polypeptide(L)'
;MTDLSKVIKELEALGIHDIKEVVYNPSYEQLFEEETKPGLEGFEKGTLTTTGAVAVDTGIFTGRSPKDKYIVLDDTTKDTVWWTSDAAKNDNKPMTQETWASLKGIVTKQLSGKRLFVVDGFCGASEQDRIAVRIVTEVAWQAHFVKNMFIRPTEAELKDFKPGFVVMNGSKCTNPNWKEQGLNSENFVAFNLTERVQLIGGTWYGGEMKKGMFSMMNYFLPLKGVGAMHCSANVGKDGDVAVFFGLSGTGKTTLSTDPKRQLIGDDEHGWDDVGIFNFEGGCYAKTIHLSEENEPDIYRAIRRDALLENVVVRADGSVDFDDGSKTENTRVSYPIYHIDNIVKPVSRAGHATKVIFLTADAFGVLPPVSKLTPEQTKYYFLSGFTAKLAGTERGITEPTPTFSACFGAAFLTLHPTQYAEVLVKRMQAAGAEAYLVNTGWNGTGKRISIKDTRGIIDAILDGSIEKAEMGELPIFDLAIPKALPGVDPAILDPRDTYADKAQWDAKAKDLAGRFVKNFEKYATNAEGKALIAAGPKA
;
A
#
# COMPACT_ATOMS: atom_id res chain seq x y z
N MET A 1 5.88 -10.05 -32.53
CA MET A 1 5.66 -11.22 -31.63
C MET A 1 6.89 -11.40 -30.75
N THR A 2 6.71 -11.57 -29.47
CA THR A 2 7.81 -11.89 -28.54
C THR A 2 8.34 -13.29 -28.86
N ASP A 3 9.66 -13.43 -28.84
CA ASP A 3 10.29 -14.72 -29.06
C ASP A 3 10.13 -15.60 -27.80
N LEU A 4 9.18 -16.53 -27.85
CA LEU A 4 8.92 -17.46 -26.75
C LEU A 4 10.11 -18.36 -26.42
N SER A 5 10.98 -18.63 -27.41
CA SER A 5 12.18 -19.44 -27.16
C SER A 5 13.14 -18.74 -26.20
N LYS A 6 13.22 -17.40 -26.28
CA LYS A 6 13.99 -16.58 -25.36
C LYS A 6 13.40 -16.65 -23.95
N VAL A 7 12.09 -16.50 -23.83
CA VAL A 7 11.39 -16.57 -22.53
C VAL A 7 11.63 -17.94 -21.87
N ILE A 8 11.49 -19.02 -22.63
CA ILE A 8 11.72 -20.38 -22.11
C ILE A 8 13.16 -20.54 -21.61
N LYS A 9 14.17 -20.08 -22.39
CA LYS A 9 15.59 -20.14 -21.95
C LYS A 9 15.84 -19.33 -20.68
N GLU A 10 15.19 -18.17 -20.53
CA GLU A 10 15.29 -17.35 -19.32
C GLU A 10 14.67 -18.05 -18.11
N LEU A 11 13.55 -18.78 -18.28
CA LEU A 11 12.95 -19.61 -17.22
C LEU A 11 13.82 -20.83 -16.86
N GLU A 12 14.42 -21.47 -17.86
CA GLU A 12 15.36 -22.57 -17.64
C GLU A 12 16.60 -22.11 -16.85
N ALA A 13 17.10 -20.91 -17.13
CA ALA A 13 18.21 -20.31 -16.38
C ALA A 13 17.84 -20.04 -14.90
N LEU A 14 16.57 -19.88 -14.57
CA LEU A 14 16.05 -19.77 -13.20
C LEU A 14 15.90 -21.14 -12.50
N GLY A 15 16.00 -22.24 -13.25
CA GLY A 15 15.84 -23.61 -12.75
C GLY A 15 14.49 -24.25 -13.03
N ILE A 16 13.67 -23.66 -13.90
CA ILE A 16 12.38 -24.22 -14.31
C ILE A 16 12.57 -24.99 -15.61
N HIS A 17 12.42 -26.31 -15.58
CA HIS A 17 12.72 -27.20 -16.70
C HIS A 17 11.49 -27.95 -17.21
N ASP A 18 11.63 -28.57 -18.37
CA ASP A 18 10.59 -29.41 -18.98
C ASP A 18 9.23 -28.71 -19.14
N ILE A 19 9.26 -27.41 -19.45
CA ILE A 19 8.07 -26.57 -19.59
C ILE A 19 7.20 -27.10 -20.75
N LYS A 20 5.96 -27.45 -20.46
CA LYS A 20 5.04 -27.98 -21.48
C LYS A 20 4.55 -26.91 -22.45
N GLU A 21 4.23 -25.73 -21.92
CA GLU A 21 3.73 -24.60 -22.68
C GLU A 21 3.94 -23.31 -21.87
N VAL A 22 4.23 -22.22 -22.55
CA VAL A 22 4.21 -20.87 -21.99
C VAL A 22 3.04 -20.09 -22.60
N VAL A 23 2.09 -19.67 -21.75
CA VAL A 23 1.05 -18.71 -22.10
C VAL A 23 1.56 -17.32 -21.73
N TYR A 24 2.09 -16.63 -22.73
CA TYR A 24 2.81 -15.38 -22.53
C TYR A 24 1.89 -14.17 -22.70
N ASN A 25 1.86 -13.29 -21.68
CA ASN A 25 1.05 -12.08 -21.65
C ASN A 25 -0.37 -12.28 -22.23
N PRO A 26 -1.14 -13.23 -21.68
CA PRO A 26 -2.47 -13.53 -22.20
C PRO A 26 -3.37 -12.28 -22.19
N SER A 27 -4.24 -12.17 -23.18
CA SER A 27 -5.29 -11.16 -23.19
C SER A 27 -6.29 -11.38 -22.05
N TYR A 28 -7.08 -10.37 -21.71
CA TYR A 28 -8.17 -10.51 -20.74
C TYR A 28 -9.18 -11.58 -21.16
N GLU A 29 -9.46 -11.70 -22.46
CA GLU A 29 -10.35 -12.75 -22.97
C GLU A 29 -9.76 -14.15 -22.75
N GLN A 30 -8.47 -14.35 -23.08
CA GLN A 30 -7.81 -15.63 -22.83
C GLN A 30 -7.78 -15.97 -21.33
N LEU A 31 -7.51 -14.99 -20.47
CA LEU A 31 -7.52 -15.21 -19.01
C LEU A 31 -8.91 -15.57 -18.52
N PHE A 32 -9.95 -14.90 -19.00
CA PHE A 32 -11.32 -15.23 -18.66
C PHE A 32 -11.68 -16.68 -19.03
N GLU A 33 -11.33 -17.10 -20.24
CA GLU A 33 -11.55 -18.48 -20.69
C GLU A 33 -10.78 -19.49 -19.83
N GLU A 34 -9.52 -19.19 -19.51
CA GLU A 34 -8.66 -20.07 -18.73
C GLU A 34 -9.10 -20.22 -17.26
N GLU A 35 -9.52 -19.14 -16.62
CA GLU A 35 -9.90 -19.14 -15.20
C GLU A 35 -11.32 -19.62 -14.93
N THR A 36 -12.16 -19.70 -15.98
CA THR A 36 -13.55 -20.17 -15.88
C THR A 36 -13.82 -21.48 -16.62
N LYS A 37 -12.79 -22.08 -17.25
CA LYS A 37 -12.98 -23.30 -18.03
C LYS A 37 -13.47 -24.47 -17.17
N PRO A 38 -14.24 -25.42 -17.75
CA PRO A 38 -14.66 -26.63 -17.05
C PRO A 38 -13.48 -27.47 -16.56
N GLY A 39 -13.66 -28.13 -15.42
CA GLY A 39 -12.67 -29.05 -14.87
C GLY A 39 -11.61 -28.42 -13.97
N LEU A 40 -11.66 -27.10 -13.73
CA LEU A 40 -10.87 -26.48 -12.67
C LEU A 40 -11.46 -26.80 -11.30
N GLU A 41 -10.59 -27.12 -10.35
CA GLU A 41 -10.96 -27.48 -8.98
C GLU A 41 -10.23 -26.60 -7.95
N GLY A 42 -10.77 -26.57 -6.73
CA GLY A 42 -10.15 -25.86 -5.61
C GLY A 42 -9.98 -24.37 -5.87
N PHE A 43 -8.84 -23.84 -5.49
CA PHE A 43 -8.52 -22.40 -5.57
C PHE A 43 -8.10 -21.93 -6.97
N GLU A 44 -8.00 -22.83 -7.94
CA GLU A 44 -7.78 -22.45 -9.35
C GLU A 44 -9.07 -22.01 -10.04
N LYS A 45 -10.23 -22.44 -9.52
CA LYS A 45 -11.53 -22.21 -10.13
C LYS A 45 -12.01 -20.78 -9.97
N GLY A 46 -12.22 -20.10 -11.07
CA GLY A 46 -12.95 -18.84 -11.13
C GLY A 46 -14.45 -19.08 -11.33
N THR A 47 -15.25 -18.29 -10.66
CA THR A 47 -16.71 -18.29 -10.78
C THR A 47 -17.17 -16.97 -11.39
N LEU A 48 -17.87 -17.04 -12.52
CA LEU A 48 -18.46 -15.87 -13.15
C LEU A 48 -19.60 -15.34 -12.29
N THR A 49 -19.57 -14.03 -12.01
CA THR A 49 -20.62 -13.34 -11.27
C THR A 49 -21.54 -12.57 -12.20
N THR A 50 -22.70 -12.15 -11.69
CA THR A 50 -23.66 -11.32 -12.44
C THR A 50 -23.12 -9.93 -12.79
N THR A 51 -22.05 -9.48 -12.13
CA THR A 51 -21.37 -8.22 -12.48
C THR A 51 -20.51 -8.32 -13.74
N GLY A 52 -20.24 -9.54 -14.21
CA GLY A 52 -19.29 -9.85 -15.28
C GLY A 52 -17.85 -10.09 -14.79
N ALA A 53 -17.54 -9.75 -13.54
CA ALA A 53 -16.27 -10.07 -12.92
C ALA A 53 -16.20 -11.54 -12.51
N VAL A 54 -14.99 -12.10 -12.51
CA VAL A 54 -14.72 -13.45 -11.99
C VAL A 54 -14.38 -13.37 -10.52
N ALA A 55 -14.91 -14.30 -9.72
CA ALA A 55 -14.61 -14.42 -8.29
C ALA A 55 -13.78 -15.69 -8.03
N VAL A 56 -12.75 -15.55 -7.20
CA VAL A 56 -11.86 -16.63 -6.78
C VAL A 56 -11.71 -16.65 -5.27
N ASP A 57 -11.29 -17.80 -4.74
CA ASP A 57 -10.97 -17.97 -3.33
C ASP A 57 -9.47 -18.22 -3.15
N THR A 58 -8.92 -17.72 -2.04
CA THR A 58 -7.49 -17.83 -1.70
C THR A 58 -7.21 -18.75 -0.50
N GLY A 59 -8.19 -19.55 -0.10
CA GLY A 59 -8.08 -20.49 1.00
C GLY A 59 -8.02 -19.82 2.36
N ILE A 60 -7.19 -20.35 3.24
CA ILE A 60 -7.01 -19.79 4.59
C ILE A 60 -6.27 -18.46 4.61
N PHE A 61 -5.51 -18.16 3.54
CA PHE A 61 -4.79 -16.90 3.41
C PHE A 61 -5.66 -15.88 2.69
N THR A 62 -6.50 -15.19 3.43
CA THR A 62 -7.35 -14.10 2.93
C THR A 62 -6.71 -12.73 3.06
N GLY A 63 -5.43 -12.69 3.41
CA GLY A 63 -4.57 -11.53 3.53
C GLY A 63 -3.11 -11.94 3.44
N ARG A 64 -2.21 -10.96 3.48
CA ARG A 64 -0.76 -11.22 3.51
C ARG A 64 -0.35 -11.98 4.77
N SER A 65 0.76 -12.69 4.66
CA SER A 65 1.36 -13.43 5.78
C SER A 65 2.73 -12.83 6.17
N PRO A 66 2.76 -11.72 6.91
CA PRO A 66 4.01 -11.04 7.26
C PRO A 66 4.94 -11.88 8.14
N LYS A 67 4.40 -12.85 8.88
CA LYS A 67 5.20 -13.79 9.67
C LYS A 67 6.02 -14.74 8.82
N ASP A 68 5.63 -14.97 7.57
CA ASP A 68 6.28 -15.86 6.61
C ASP A 68 7.13 -15.11 5.58
N LYS A 69 7.36 -13.80 5.78
CA LYS A 69 8.21 -12.96 4.95
C LYS A 69 9.67 -13.04 5.38
N TYR A 70 10.57 -13.20 4.41
CA TYR A 70 12.03 -13.29 4.62
C TYR A 70 12.78 -12.56 3.52
N ILE A 71 13.95 -12.01 3.87
CA ILE A 71 14.90 -11.40 2.92
C ILE A 71 16.25 -12.08 3.11
N VAL A 72 16.90 -12.47 2.04
CA VAL A 72 18.23 -13.08 2.09
C VAL A 72 19.25 -12.09 2.67
N LEU A 73 19.97 -12.54 3.70
CA LEU A 73 21.07 -11.81 4.29
C LEU A 73 22.35 -12.15 3.51
N ASP A 74 22.88 -11.17 2.80
CA ASP A 74 24.11 -11.28 2.02
C ASP A 74 24.92 -9.97 2.08
N ASP A 75 26.00 -9.89 1.33
CA ASP A 75 26.86 -8.71 1.31
C ASP A 75 26.16 -7.44 0.80
N THR A 76 25.14 -7.57 -0.02
CA THR A 76 24.33 -6.44 -0.51
C THR A 76 23.37 -5.92 0.56
N THR A 77 22.73 -6.83 1.29
CA THR A 77 21.59 -6.50 2.17
C THR A 77 21.97 -6.27 3.63
N LYS A 78 23.10 -6.84 4.09
CA LYS A 78 23.50 -6.81 5.51
C LYS A 78 23.56 -5.42 6.12
N ASP A 79 23.99 -4.42 5.36
CA ASP A 79 24.20 -3.05 5.82
C ASP A 79 23.11 -2.08 5.32
N THR A 80 22.19 -2.51 4.45
CA THR A 80 21.17 -1.65 3.84
C THR A 80 19.78 -1.92 4.36
N VAL A 81 19.42 -3.18 4.56
CA VAL A 81 18.08 -3.56 5.03
C VAL A 81 17.91 -3.21 6.51
N TRP A 82 16.76 -2.67 6.84
CA TRP A 82 16.34 -2.45 8.22
C TRP A 82 15.86 -3.77 8.82
N TRP A 83 16.80 -4.54 9.35
CA TRP A 83 16.53 -5.86 9.92
C TRP A 83 15.73 -5.79 11.21
N THR A 84 14.85 -6.76 11.43
CA THR A 84 14.16 -6.90 12.69
C THR A 84 15.15 -7.13 13.83
N SER A 85 14.92 -6.48 14.97
CA SER A 85 15.74 -6.59 16.17
C SER A 85 14.87 -6.45 17.43
N ASP A 86 15.45 -6.68 18.59
CA ASP A 86 14.72 -6.47 19.86
C ASP A 86 14.37 -5.00 20.08
N ALA A 87 15.23 -4.08 19.62
CA ALA A 87 14.99 -2.64 19.72
C ALA A 87 13.94 -2.13 18.72
N ALA A 88 13.79 -2.80 17.57
CA ALA A 88 12.87 -2.38 16.50
C ALA A 88 12.31 -3.60 15.77
N LYS A 89 11.23 -4.15 16.28
CA LYS A 89 10.53 -5.27 15.64
C LYS A 89 9.90 -4.81 14.33
N ASN A 90 10.17 -5.56 13.26
CA ASN A 90 9.58 -5.36 11.93
C ASN A 90 9.52 -6.68 11.16
N ASP A 91 9.03 -6.65 9.92
CA ASP A 91 8.82 -7.84 9.09
C ASP A 91 10.04 -8.25 8.25
N ASN A 92 11.16 -7.53 8.36
CA ASN A 92 12.38 -7.85 7.60
C ASN A 92 13.20 -8.89 8.35
N LYS A 93 12.81 -10.15 8.25
CA LYS A 93 13.53 -11.27 8.87
C LYS A 93 14.61 -11.78 7.93
N PRO A 94 15.84 -11.98 8.42
CA PRO A 94 16.93 -12.51 7.62
C PRO A 94 16.72 -13.99 7.29
N MET A 95 17.17 -14.37 6.10
CA MET A 95 17.25 -15.75 5.63
C MET A 95 18.63 -16.04 5.11
N THR A 96 19.16 -17.23 5.39
CA THR A 96 20.46 -17.67 4.84
C THR A 96 20.35 -17.96 3.35
N GLN A 97 21.46 -17.84 2.64
CA GLN A 97 21.57 -18.22 1.22
C GLN A 97 21.26 -19.71 1.01
N GLU A 98 21.62 -20.55 1.96
CA GLU A 98 21.34 -21.99 1.92
C GLU A 98 19.84 -22.29 1.99
N THR A 99 19.11 -21.65 2.92
CA THR A 99 17.65 -21.76 3.02
C THR A 99 16.97 -21.22 1.76
N TRP A 100 17.46 -20.10 1.23
CA TRP A 100 16.99 -19.56 -0.04
C TRP A 100 17.12 -20.56 -1.19
N ALA A 101 18.28 -21.17 -1.35
CA ALA A 101 18.51 -22.18 -2.39
C ALA A 101 17.56 -23.38 -2.24
N SER A 102 17.29 -23.82 -1.02
CA SER A 102 16.32 -24.87 -0.72
C SER A 102 14.90 -24.49 -1.17
N LEU A 103 14.43 -23.29 -0.79
CA LEU A 103 13.10 -22.80 -1.20
C LEU A 103 12.99 -22.59 -2.71
N LYS A 104 14.05 -22.08 -3.35
CA LYS A 104 14.12 -21.92 -4.81
C LYS A 104 13.97 -23.27 -5.50
N GLY A 105 14.66 -24.30 -4.99
CA GLY A 105 14.53 -25.67 -5.49
C GLY A 105 13.11 -26.22 -5.38
N ILE A 106 12.40 -25.94 -4.29
CA ILE A 106 10.99 -26.35 -4.09
C ILE A 106 10.10 -25.68 -5.14
N VAL A 107 10.19 -24.36 -5.31
CA VAL A 107 9.35 -23.59 -6.24
C VAL A 107 9.67 -23.96 -7.69
N THR A 108 10.94 -24.03 -8.08
CA THR A 108 11.32 -24.39 -9.45
C THR A 108 10.90 -25.81 -9.81
N LYS A 109 11.00 -26.76 -8.87
CA LYS A 109 10.47 -28.12 -9.04
C LYS A 109 8.95 -28.11 -9.24
N GLN A 110 8.21 -27.32 -8.46
CA GLN A 110 6.75 -27.20 -8.60
C GLN A 110 6.37 -26.68 -9.98
N LEU A 111 7.07 -25.67 -10.49
CA LEU A 111 6.77 -25.04 -11.77
C LEU A 111 7.31 -25.82 -12.98
N SER A 112 8.28 -26.71 -12.78
CA SER A 112 8.82 -27.56 -13.85
C SER A 112 7.81 -28.61 -14.34
N GLY A 113 7.86 -28.95 -15.63
CA GLY A 113 6.95 -29.90 -16.24
C GLY A 113 5.50 -29.40 -16.34
N LYS A 114 5.24 -28.12 -16.24
CA LYS A 114 3.91 -27.50 -16.21
C LYS A 114 3.65 -26.66 -17.45
N ARG A 115 2.38 -26.35 -17.64
CA ARG A 115 1.91 -25.24 -18.46
C ARG A 115 1.94 -23.99 -17.58
N LEU A 116 2.64 -22.97 -17.99
CA LEU A 116 2.89 -21.77 -17.19
C LEU A 116 2.30 -20.52 -17.83
N PHE A 117 1.74 -19.66 -17.00
CA PHE A 117 1.42 -18.28 -17.36
C PHE A 117 2.60 -17.40 -17.01
N VAL A 118 3.09 -16.64 -17.98
CA VAL A 118 4.17 -15.68 -17.82
C VAL A 118 3.66 -14.30 -18.17
N VAL A 119 3.63 -13.41 -17.18
CA VAL A 119 3.17 -12.03 -17.35
C VAL A 119 4.35 -11.09 -17.15
N ASP A 120 4.66 -10.33 -18.19
CA ASP A 120 5.63 -9.24 -18.15
C ASP A 120 4.91 -7.91 -18.02
N GLY A 121 5.36 -7.09 -17.08
CA GLY A 121 4.77 -5.80 -16.77
C GLY A 121 5.77 -4.84 -16.17
N PHE A 122 5.30 -3.64 -15.85
CA PHE A 122 6.12 -2.64 -15.17
C PHE A 122 5.52 -2.29 -13.81
N CYS A 123 6.40 -2.17 -12.81
CA CYS A 123 6.10 -1.53 -11.55
C CYS A 123 6.63 -0.10 -11.61
N GLY A 124 5.72 0.87 -11.78
CA GLY A 124 6.03 2.29 -11.93
C GLY A 124 5.74 2.87 -13.31
N ALA A 125 5.07 4.03 -13.34
CA ALA A 125 4.74 4.77 -14.55
C ALA A 125 5.90 5.67 -15.04
N SER A 126 6.99 5.77 -14.28
CA SER A 126 8.20 6.46 -14.71
C SER A 126 9.07 5.54 -15.56
N GLU A 127 9.31 5.86 -16.81
CA GLU A 127 10.18 5.05 -17.68
C GLU A 127 11.61 4.94 -17.11
N GLN A 128 12.08 5.97 -16.43
CA GLN A 128 13.42 6.05 -15.87
C GLN A 128 13.57 5.22 -14.59
N ASP A 129 12.51 5.14 -13.78
CA ASP A 129 12.58 4.61 -12.41
C ASP A 129 11.74 3.34 -12.19
N ARG A 130 11.04 2.88 -13.21
CA ARG A 130 10.26 1.63 -13.17
C ARG A 130 11.13 0.39 -13.05
N ILE A 131 10.55 -0.65 -12.48
CA ILE A 131 11.13 -1.99 -12.51
C ILE A 131 10.32 -2.86 -13.49
N ALA A 132 11.01 -3.43 -14.48
CA ALA A 132 10.42 -4.46 -15.35
C ALA A 132 10.26 -5.75 -14.53
N VAL A 133 9.05 -6.23 -14.37
CA VAL A 133 8.73 -7.40 -13.56
C VAL A 133 8.16 -8.52 -14.39
N ARG A 134 8.67 -9.73 -14.16
CA ARG A 134 8.14 -10.97 -14.74
C ARG A 134 7.51 -11.82 -13.65
N ILE A 135 6.26 -12.21 -13.83
CA ILE A 135 5.55 -13.11 -12.93
C ILE A 135 5.38 -14.45 -13.63
N VAL A 136 5.74 -15.52 -12.93
CA VAL A 136 5.60 -16.91 -13.40
C VAL A 136 4.68 -17.66 -12.45
N THR A 137 3.61 -18.21 -12.97
CA THR A 137 2.60 -18.95 -12.21
C THR A 137 1.96 -20.06 -13.04
N GLU A 138 1.48 -21.10 -12.39
CA GLU A 138 0.67 -22.15 -13.04
C GLU A 138 -0.85 -21.87 -12.95
N VAL A 139 -1.26 -20.74 -12.34
CA VAL A 139 -2.66 -20.41 -12.04
C VAL A 139 -3.12 -19.20 -12.86
N ALA A 140 -4.15 -19.39 -13.68
CA ALA A 140 -4.65 -18.37 -14.60
C ALA A 140 -5.11 -17.09 -13.90
N TRP A 141 -5.87 -17.18 -12.81
CA TRP A 141 -6.35 -15.98 -12.14
C TRP A 141 -5.24 -15.19 -11.42
N GLN A 142 -4.13 -15.84 -11.04
CA GLN A 142 -2.96 -15.11 -10.53
C GLN A 142 -2.30 -14.29 -11.63
N ALA A 143 -2.27 -14.80 -12.86
CA ALA A 143 -1.85 -14.03 -14.02
C ALA A 143 -2.81 -12.87 -14.32
N HIS A 144 -4.10 -13.06 -14.16
CA HIS A 144 -5.12 -12.01 -14.27
C HIS A 144 -4.91 -10.92 -13.20
N PHE A 145 -4.71 -11.31 -11.95
CA PHE A 145 -4.44 -10.39 -10.85
C PHE A 145 -3.24 -9.47 -11.17
N VAL A 146 -2.11 -10.04 -11.57
CA VAL A 146 -0.90 -9.24 -11.87
C VAL A 146 -1.05 -8.43 -13.15
N LYS A 147 -1.83 -8.89 -14.13
CA LYS A 147 -2.18 -8.09 -15.30
C LYS A 147 -3.00 -6.86 -14.93
N ASN A 148 -3.90 -6.96 -13.96
CA ASN A 148 -4.63 -5.82 -13.41
C ASN A 148 -3.69 -4.85 -12.68
N MET A 149 -2.80 -5.38 -11.85
CA MET A 149 -2.06 -4.58 -10.87
C MET A 149 -0.78 -3.95 -11.39
N PHE A 150 -0.06 -4.60 -12.31
CA PHE A 150 1.13 -4.00 -12.93
C PHE A 150 0.77 -3.25 -14.21
N ILE A 151 1.61 -2.28 -14.56
CA ILE A 151 1.42 -1.50 -15.79
C ILE A 151 1.67 -2.42 -16.98
N ARG A 152 0.70 -2.48 -17.87
CA ARG A 152 0.71 -3.33 -19.05
C ARG A 152 1.62 -2.70 -20.12
N PRO A 153 2.66 -3.43 -20.58
CA PRO A 153 3.55 -2.94 -21.62
C PRO A 153 2.83 -2.82 -22.97
N THR A 154 3.33 -1.92 -23.80
CA THR A 154 2.99 -1.88 -25.21
C THR A 154 3.66 -3.05 -25.95
N GLU A 155 3.17 -3.37 -27.15
CA GLU A 155 3.80 -4.40 -27.99
C GLU A 155 5.26 -4.08 -28.33
N ALA A 156 5.58 -2.80 -28.50
CA ALA A 156 6.95 -2.35 -28.76
C ALA A 156 7.87 -2.62 -27.56
N GLU A 157 7.40 -2.33 -26.35
CA GLU A 157 8.14 -2.58 -25.12
C GLU A 157 8.37 -4.08 -24.84
N LEU A 158 7.44 -4.95 -25.26
CA LEU A 158 7.57 -6.39 -25.10
C LEU A 158 8.62 -7.03 -26.01
N LYS A 159 8.95 -6.42 -27.17
CA LYS A 159 9.95 -6.97 -28.10
C LYS A 159 11.34 -7.09 -27.45
N ASP A 160 11.72 -6.07 -26.69
CA ASP A 160 13.03 -5.98 -26.06
C ASP A 160 12.95 -6.10 -24.54
N PHE A 161 11.87 -6.68 -24.03
CA PHE A 161 11.63 -6.80 -22.58
C PHE A 161 12.73 -7.61 -21.90
N LYS A 162 13.31 -7.02 -20.87
CA LYS A 162 14.28 -7.68 -19.99
C LYS A 162 13.77 -7.54 -18.55
N PRO A 163 13.45 -8.65 -17.88
CA PRO A 163 12.98 -8.57 -16.50
C PRO A 163 14.09 -8.04 -15.59
N GLY A 164 13.78 -7.01 -14.83
CA GLY A 164 14.63 -6.48 -13.76
C GLY A 164 14.34 -7.14 -12.42
N PHE A 165 13.21 -7.82 -12.29
CA PHE A 165 12.80 -8.61 -11.13
C PHE A 165 11.87 -9.73 -11.57
N VAL A 166 12.00 -10.92 -10.95
CA VAL A 166 11.17 -12.08 -11.26
C VAL A 166 10.41 -12.53 -10.02
N VAL A 167 9.11 -12.75 -10.15
CA VAL A 167 8.25 -13.36 -9.13
C VAL A 167 7.89 -14.77 -9.56
N MET A 168 8.34 -15.77 -8.81
CA MET A 168 7.97 -17.17 -9.03
C MET A 168 6.93 -17.58 -7.99
N ASN A 169 5.69 -17.75 -8.43
CA ASN A 169 4.58 -18.10 -7.55
C ASN A 169 4.30 -19.61 -7.58
N GLY A 170 4.73 -20.28 -6.52
CA GLY A 170 4.49 -21.70 -6.27
C GLY A 170 3.44 -21.92 -5.18
N SER A 171 2.28 -21.27 -5.27
CA SER A 171 1.24 -21.35 -4.23
C SER A 171 0.80 -22.78 -3.88
N LYS A 172 0.97 -23.73 -4.79
CA LYS A 172 0.65 -25.15 -4.58
C LYS A 172 1.70 -25.95 -3.81
N CYS A 173 2.91 -25.38 -3.58
CA CYS A 173 3.96 -26.07 -2.83
C CYS A 173 4.19 -25.42 -1.46
N THR A 174 4.69 -26.22 -0.54
CA THR A 174 5.08 -25.81 0.81
C THR A 174 6.47 -26.32 1.13
N ASN A 175 7.06 -25.79 2.19
CA ASN A 175 8.40 -26.17 2.65
C ASN A 175 8.30 -27.19 3.80
N PRO A 176 8.64 -28.47 3.57
CA PRO A 176 8.58 -29.49 4.62
C PRO A 176 9.64 -29.32 5.71
N ASN A 177 10.74 -28.62 5.40
CA ASN A 177 11.91 -28.48 6.30
C ASN A 177 11.89 -27.17 7.12
N TRP A 178 10.77 -26.49 7.18
CA TRP A 178 10.67 -25.17 7.78
C TRP A 178 11.11 -25.11 9.26
N LYS A 179 10.81 -26.16 10.04
CA LYS A 179 11.21 -26.23 11.45
C LYS A 179 12.72 -26.29 11.64
N GLU A 180 13.36 -27.14 10.86
CA GLU A 180 14.82 -27.33 10.89
C GLU A 180 15.57 -26.08 10.43
N GLN A 181 14.94 -25.31 9.54
CA GLN A 181 15.46 -24.04 9.01
C GLN A 181 15.11 -22.84 9.90
N GLY A 182 14.36 -23.04 10.99
CA GLY A 182 13.98 -21.98 11.91
C GLY A 182 12.95 -20.98 11.34
N LEU A 183 12.17 -21.39 10.35
CA LEU A 183 11.13 -20.56 9.77
C LEU A 183 9.83 -20.62 10.56
N ASN A 184 8.91 -19.67 10.31
CA ASN A 184 7.67 -19.56 11.04
C ASN A 184 6.65 -20.67 10.72
N SER A 185 6.57 -21.05 9.45
CA SER A 185 5.67 -22.10 8.96
C SER A 185 6.17 -22.72 7.65
N GLU A 186 5.42 -23.67 7.14
CA GLU A 186 5.68 -24.28 5.83
C GLU A 186 5.47 -23.34 4.64
N ASN A 187 4.76 -22.20 4.87
CA ASN A 187 4.51 -21.19 3.88
C ASN A 187 5.63 -20.16 3.88
N PHE A 188 5.88 -19.54 2.75
CA PHE A 188 6.96 -18.56 2.63
C PHE A 188 6.71 -17.52 1.55
N VAL A 189 7.16 -16.31 1.84
CA VAL A 189 7.28 -15.19 0.91
C VAL A 189 8.70 -14.67 1.07
N ALA A 190 9.60 -15.10 0.20
CA ALA A 190 11.03 -14.87 0.33
C ALA A 190 11.58 -14.02 -0.81
N PHE A 191 12.52 -13.13 -0.49
CA PHE A 191 13.13 -12.20 -1.43
C PHE A 191 14.64 -12.36 -1.43
N ASN A 192 15.22 -12.47 -2.61
CA ASN A 192 16.67 -12.32 -2.83
C ASN A 192 16.91 -11.05 -3.64
N LEU A 193 17.42 -10.00 -3.00
CA LEU A 193 17.60 -8.70 -3.62
C LEU A 193 18.79 -8.68 -4.60
N THR A 194 19.78 -9.53 -4.40
CA THR A 194 20.94 -9.69 -5.28
C THR A 194 20.57 -10.44 -6.56
N GLU A 195 19.83 -11.56 -6.43
CA GLU A 195 19.30 -12.30 -7.59
C GLU A 195 18.11 -11.60 -8.25
N ARG A 196 17.46 -10.67 -7.53
CA ARG A 196 16.21 -9.99 -7.93
C ARG A 196 15.07 -10.97 -8.21
N VAL A 197 14.81 -11.83 -7.24
CA VAL A 197 13.77 -12.86 -7.29
C VAL A 197 12.94 -12.86 -6.01
N GLN A 198 11.62 -13.00 -6.17
CA GLN A 198 10.69 -13.33 -5.10
C GLN A 198 10.18 -14.76 -5.28
N LEU A 199 10.11 -15.51 -4.19
CA LEU A 199 9.52 -16.84 -4.12
C LEU A 199 8.28 -16.80 -3.24
N ILE A 200 7.19 -17.40 -3.71
CA ILE A 200 5.95 -17.57 -2.94
C ILE A 200 5.62 -19.06 -2.88
N GLY A 201 5.34 -19.56 -1.69
CA GLY A 201 4.88 -20.93 -1.47
C GLY A 201 3.80 -21.02 -0.41
N GLY A 202 2.79 -21.85 -0.64
CA GLY A 202 1.71 -22.18 0.30
C GLY A 202 0.60 -21.17 0.46
N THR A 203 0.79 -19.92 0.08
CA THR A 203 -0.26 -18.89 0.07
C THR A 203 -0.78 -18.61 -1.32
N TRP A 204 -2.10 -18.46 -1.44
CA TRP A 204 -2.78 -18.14 -2.70
C TRP A 204 -3.15 -16.66 -2.81
N TYR A 205 -2.97 -15.88 -1.74
CA TYR A 205 -3.37 -14.48 -1.71
C TYR A 205 -2.61 -13.63 -2.74
N GLY A 206 -3.35 -13.04 -3.69
CA GLY A 206 -2.78 -12.27 -4.80
C GLY A 206 -1.94 -11.07 -4.34
N GLY A 207 -2.36 -10.45 -3.23
CA GLY A 207 -1.66 -9.30 -2.65
C GLY A 207 -0.20 -9.53 -2.27
N GLU A 208 0.26 -10.77 -2.12
CA GLU A 208 1.69 -11.07 -1.88
C GLU A 208 2.57 -10.68 -3.07
N MET A 209 2.10 -10.88 -4.30
CA MET A 209 2.82 -10.47 -5.52
C MET A 209 2.88 -8.95 -5.65
N LYS A 210 1.74 -8.27 -5.43
CA LYS A 210 1.64 -6.81 -5.50
C LYS A 210 2.50 -6.14 -4.44
N LYS A 211 2.26 -6.46 -3.17
CA LYS A 211 2.95 -5.84 -2.03
C LYS A 211 4.42 -6.26 -1.91
N GLY A 212 4.76 -7.44 -2.42
CA GLY A 212 6.14 -7.85 -2.56
C GLY A 212 6.92 -6.90 -3.46
N MET A 213 6.39 -6.56 -4.62
CA MET A 213 7.01 -5.58 -5.51
C MET A 213 7.02 -4.16 -4.94
N PHE A 214 5.99 -3.78 -4.18
CA PHE A 214 6.01 -2.52 -3.44
C PHE A 214 7.19 -2.48 -2.44
N SER A 215 7.42 -3.55 -1.70
CA SER A 215 8.59 -3.64 -0.81
C SER A 215 9.92 -3.53 -1.57
N MET A 216 9.98 -4.06 -2.79
CA MET A 216 11.18 -3.93 -3.64
C MET A 216 11.36 -2.51 -4.17
N MET A 217 10.30 -1.84 -4.57
CA MET A 217 10.35 -0.41 -4.91
C MET A 217 10.83 0.42 -3.72
N ASN A 218 10.36 0.10 -2.51
CA ASN A 218 10.80 0.72 -1.25
C ASN A 218 12.27 0.43 -0.90
N TYR A 219 12.89 -0.58 -1.50
CA TYR A 219 14.33 -0.82 -1.37
C TYR A 219 15.13 -0.04 -2.42
N PHE A 220 14.81 -0.24 -3.70
CA PHE A 220 15.64 0.24 -4.79
C PHE A 220 15.52 1.75 -5.04
N LEU A 221 14.34 2.33 -4.90
CA LEU A 221 14.12 3.74 -5.25
C LEU A 221 14.73 4.74 -4.26
N PRO A 222 14.53 4.61 -2.94
CA PRO A 222 15.12 5.58 -2.01
C PRO A 222 16.65 5.60 -2.02
N LEU A 223 17.29 4.46 -2.31
CA LEU A 223 18.76 4.40 -2.43
C LEU A 223 19.32 5.29 -3.55
N LYS A 224 18.52 5.63 -4.55
CA LYS A 224 18.88 6.58 -5.61
C LYS A 224 18.15 7.93 -5.51
N GLY A 225 17.59 8.23 -4.35
CA GLY A 225 16.95 9.52 -4.08
C GLY A 225 15.55 9.69 -4.66
N VAL A 226 14.91 8.62 -5.11
CA VAL A 226 13.53 8.62 -5.58
C VAL A 226 12.60 8.28 -4.43
N GLY A 227 11.55 9.08 -4.21
CA GLY A 227 10.54 8.82 -3.20
C GLY A 227 9.76 7.56 -3.50
N ALA A 228 9.51 6.74 -2.48
CA ALA A 228 8.61 5.60 -2.53
C ALA A 228 7.61 5.74 -1.39
N MET A 229 6.31 5.77 -1.72
CA MET A 229 5.27 6.26 -0.81
C MET A 229 4.03 5.37 -0.84
N HIS A 230 3.55 5.01 0.33
CA HIS A 230 2.24 4.38 0.51
C HIS A 230 1.19 5.49 0.68
N CYS A 231 0.71 5.99 -0.44
CA CYS A 231 -0.23 7.11 -0.49
C CYS A 231 -1.12 7.02 -1.72
N SER A 232 -2.26 7.69 -1.67
CA SER A 232 -3.02 8.05 -2.87
C SER A 232 -2.59 9.41 -3.39
N ALA A 233 -2.84 9.69 -4.66
CA ALA A 233 -2.48 10.96 -5.28
C ALA A 233 -3.50 11.39 -6.32
N ASN A 234 -3.75 12.69 -6.39
CA ASN A 234 -4.59 13.31 -7.41
C ASN A 234 -4.00 14.61 -7.92
N VAL A 235 -4.51 15.09 -9.04
CA VAL A 235 -4.09 16.35 -9.67
C VAL A 235 -5.30 17.19 -10.03
N GLY A 236 -5.24 18.47 -9.68
CA GLY A 236 -6.25 19.47 -10.03
C GLY A 236 -6.12 19.95 -11.48
N LYS A 237 -7.11 20.71 -11.92
CA LYS A 237 -7.19 21.27 -13.29
C LYS A 237 -6.01 22.18 -13.66
N ASP A 238 -5.37 22.79 -12.65
CA ASP A 238 -4.23 23.71 -12.84
C ASP A 238 -2.88 22.98 -12.70
N GLY A 239 -2.90 21.64 -12.65
CA GLY A 239 -1.71 20.81 -12.55
C GLY A 239 -1.15 20.64 -11.13
N ASP A 240 -1.84 21.14 -10.12
CA ASP A 240 -1.46 21.01 -8.71
C ASP A 240 -1.71 19.59 -8.21
N VAL A 241 -0.66 18.98 -7.68
CA VAL A 241 -0.68 17.59 -7.19
C VAL A 241 -0.74 17.56 -5.69
N ALA A 242 -1.61 16.71 -5.15
CA ALA A 242 -1.70 16.38 -3.74
C ALA A 242 -1.49 14.88 -3.50
N VAL A 243 -0.77 14.55 -2.43
CA VAL A 243 -0.59 13.18 -1.97
C VAL A 243 -1.20 13.01 -0.58
N PHE A 244 -1.87 11.87 -0.37
CA PHE A 244 -2.61 11.55 0.84
C PHE A 244 -2.06 10.27 1.46
N PHE A 245 -1.48 10.38 2.64
CA PHE A 245 -1.06 9.25 3.46
C PHE A 245 -2.12 8.97 4.51
N GLY A 246 -2.32 7.73 4.86
CA GLY A 246 -3.23 7.35 5.93
C GLY A 246 -3.42 5.85 6.02
N LEU A 247 -3.68 5.38 7.23
CA LEU A 247 -4.02 3.99 7.49
C LEU A 247 -5.50 3.71 7.20
N SER A 248 -5.89 2.44 7.26
CA SER A 248 -7.29 2.04 7.08
C SER A 248 -8.21 2.81 8.05
N GLY A 249 -9.35 3.29 7.55
CA GLY A 249 -10.34 4.01 8.34
C GLY A 249 -10.09 5.50 8.53
N THR A 250 -8.99 6.05 8.01
CA THR A 250 -8.67 7.49 8.10
C THR A 250 -9.32 8.34 7.01
N GLY A 251 -9.91 7.70 5.99
CA GLY A 251 -10.56 8.38 4.89
C GLY A 251 -9.68 8.60 3.65
N LYS A 252 -8.53 7.94 3.55
CA LYS A 252 -7.57 8.10 2.44
C LYS A 252 -8.24 7.99 1.07
N THR A 253 -8.95 6.91 0.78
CA THR A 253 -9.63 6.69 -0.50
C THR A 253 -10.73 7.71 -0.74
N THR A 254 -11.59 7.94 0.25
CA THR A 254 -12.72 8.86 0.15
C THR A 254 -12.28 10.31 -0.08
N LEU A 255 -11.25 10.76 0.62
CA LEU A 255 -10.78 12.15 0.56
C LEU A 255 -9.90 12.44 -0.67
N SER A 256 -9.19 11.44 -1.18
CA SER A 256 -8.40 11.56 -2.42
C SER A 256 -9.26 11.44 -3.69
N THR A 257 -10.45 10.86 -3.59
CA THR A 257 -11.43 10.81 -4.66
C THR A 257 -12.26 12.10 -4.64
N ASP A 258 -12.01 12.96 -5.60
CA ASP A 258 -12.66 14.25 -5.76
C ASP A 258 -13.08 14.42 -7.23
N PRO A 259 -14.38 14.68 -7.52
CA PRO A 259 -14.82 14.88 -8.92
C PRO A 259 -14.12 16.02 -9.65
N LYS A 260 -13.56 16.97 -8.92
CA LYS A 260 -12.83 18.13 -9.47
C LYS A 260 -11.36 17.83 -9.80
N ARG A 261 -10.85 16.67 -9.39
CA ARG A 261 -9.45 16.29 -9.52
C ARG A 261 -9.32 14.92 -10.15
N GLN A 262 -8.30 14.71 -10.98
CA GLN A 262 -8.05 13.42 -11.61
C GLN A 262 -7.20 12.53 -10.71
N LEU A 263 -7.59 11.28 -10.57
CA LEU A 263 -6.83 10.28 -9.82
C LEU A 263 -5.53 9.93 -10.57
N ILE A 264 -4.39 10.00 -9.88
CA ILE A 264 -3.12 9.44 -10.36
C ILE A 264 -3.06 7.96 -9.96
N GLY A 265 -3.39 7.67 -8.72
CA GLY A 265 -3.50 6.33 -8.16
C GLY A 265 -4.03 6.36 -6.73
N ASP A 266 -4.43 5.20 -6.23
CA ASP A 266 -5.12 5.08 -4.94
C ASP A 266 -4.24 4.57 -3.78
N ASP A 267 -3.02 4.04 -4.05
CA ASP A 267 -2.29 3.31 -3.00
C ASP A 267 -0.77 3.49 -2.98
N GLU A 268 -0.07 3.42 -4.12
CA GLU A 268 1.39 3.37 -4.18
C GLU A 268 1.97 4.31 -5.24
N HIS A 269 2.87 5.20 -4.82
CA HIS A 269 3.44 6.21 -5.70
C HIS A 269 4.94 6.39 -5.50
N GLY A 270 5.61 6.85 -6.56
CA GLY A 270 6.96 7.37 -6.51
C GLY A 270 7.00 8.88 -6.71
N TRP A 271 8.11 9.48 -6.30
CA TRP A 271 8.43 10.88 -6.53
C TRP A 271 9.85 10.99 -7.07
N ASP A 272 9.95 11.18 -8.38
CA ASP A 272 11.22 11.35 -9.10
C ASP A 272 11.51 12.82 -9.44
N ASP A 273 12.50 13.06 -10.29
CA ASP A 273 12.90 14.40 -10.72
C ASP A 273 11.84 15.11 -11.60
N VAL A 274 10.87 14.37 -12.12
CA VAL A 274 9.78 14.91 -12.96
C VAL A 274 8.51 15.16 -12.16
N GLY A 275 8.24 14.34 -11.15
CA GLY A 275 7.06 14.48 -10.30
C GLY A 275 6.56 13.16 -9.71
N ILE A 276 5.27 13.14 -9.40
CA ILE A 276 4.58 11.98 -8.83
C ILE A 276 4.19 11.00 -9.92
N PHE A 277 4.42 9.71 -9.69
CA PHE A 277 4.00 8.64 -10.58
C PHE A 277 3.44 7.44 -9.82
N ASN A 278 2.41 6.82 -10.39
CA ASN A 278 1.82 5.61 -9.83
C ASN A 278 2.75 4.41 -10.05
N PHE A 279 2.87 3.54 -9.05
CA PHE A 279 3.57 2.26 -9.22
C PHE A 279 2.73 1.23 -9.96
N GLU A 280 1.42 1.38 -9.93
CA GLU A 280 0.46 0.38 -10.34
C GLU A 280 -0.26 0.72 -11.65
N GLY A 281 -0.71 -0.33 -12.33
CA GLY A 281 -1.58 -0.22 -13.51
C GLY A 281 -3.05 -0.43 -13.19
N GLY A 282 -3.41 -0.63 -11.94
CA GLY A 282 -4.76 -0.90 -11.49
C GLY A 282 -4.98 -0.55 -10.03
N CYS A 283 -6.15 -0.91 -9.53
CA CYS A 283 -6.56 -0.70 -8.16
C CYS A 283 -6.89 -2.03 -7.48
N TYR A 284 -6.64 -2.11 -6.18
CA TYR A 284 -6.92 -3.28 -5.34
C TYR A 284 -7.69 -2.87 -4.10
N ALA A 285 -9.02 -2.81 -4.24
CA ALA A 285 -9.92 -2.23 -3.25
C ALA A 285 -10.57 -3.29 -2.35
N LYS A 286 -10.91 -2.90 -1.13
CA LYS A 286 -11.79 -3.68 -0.26
C LYS A 286 -13.22 -3.60 -0.77
N THR A 287 -13.97 -4.71 -0.64
CA THR A 287 -15.35 -4.79 -1.10
C THR A 287 -16.34 -5.12 0.01
N ILE A 288 -15.87 -5.36 1.24
CA ILE A 288 -16.79 -5.55 2.37
C ILE A 288 -17.64 -4.29 2.58
N HIS A 289 -18.95 -4.46 2.67
CA HIS A 289 -19.94 -3.39 2.78
C HIS A 289 -19.94 -2.36 1.63
N LEU A 290 -19.44 -2.78 0.46
CA LEU A 290 -19.39 -1.92 -0.72
C LEU A 290 -20.81 -1.61 -1.23
N SER A 291 -21.08 -0.34 -1.46
CA SER A 291 -22.33 0.12 -2.09
C SER A 291 -22.04 1.18 -3.15
N GLU A 292 -22.90 1.29 -4.14
CA GLU A 292 -22.79 2.32 -5.17
C GLU A 292 -22.97 3.73 -4.60
N GLU A 293 -23.76 3.87 -3.55
CA GLU A 293 -24.00 5.16 -2.88
C GLU A 293 -22.73 5.70 -2.23
N ASN A 294 -21.99 4.84 -1.54
CA ASN A 294 -20.82 5.25 -0.75
C ASN A 294 -19.54 5.34 -1.59
N GLU A 295 -19.33 4.39 -2.51
CA GLU A 295 -18.10 4.28 -3.32
C GLU A 295 -18.44 3.94 -4.78
N PRO A 296 -19.06 4.89 -5.51
CA PRO A 296 -19.57 4.65 -6.85
C PRO A 296 -18.51 4.22 -7.86
N ASP A 297 -17.31 4.76 -7.77
CA ASP A 297 -16.22 4.44 -8.71
C ASP A 297 -15.75 3.00 -8.57
N ILE A 298 -15.56 2.52 -7.34
CA ILE A 298 -15.18 1.13 -7.07
C ILE A 298 -16.31 0.19 -7.48
N TYR A 299 -17.55 0.53 -7.08
CA TYR A 299 -18.71 -0.31 -7.40
C TYR A 299 -18.89 -0.51 -8.92
N ARG A 300 -18.78 0.55 -9.69
CA ARG A 300 -18.91 0.53 -11.17
C ARG A 300 -17.70 -0.10 -11.87
N ALA A 301 -16.55 -0.14 -11.20
CA ALA A 301 -15.35 -0.81 -11.72
C ALA A 301 -15.45 -2.33 -11.66
N ILE A 302 -16.38 -2.88 -10.87
CA ILE A 302 -16.64 -4.32 -10.77
C ILE A 302 -17.46 -4.78 -11.96
N ARG A 303 -16.77 -5.10 -13.04
CA ARG A 303 -17.34 -5.55 -14.31
C ARG A 303 -16.37 -6.51 -14.98
N ARG A 304 -16.61 -6.89 -16.23
CA ARG A 304 -15.66 -7.72 -17.01
C ARG A 304 -14.24 -7.19 -16.86
N ASP A 305 -13.27 -8.08 -16.73
CA ASP A 305 -11.84 -7.87 -16.46
C ASP A 305 -11.48 -7.51 -15.01
N ALA A 306 -12.44 -7.22 -14.16
CA ALA A 306 -12.20 -7.19 -12.72
C ALA A 306 -12.14 -8.60 -12.13
N LEU A 307 -11.34 -8.77 -11.07
CA LEU A 307 -11.17 -10.02 -10.34
C LEU A 307 -11.52 -9.82 -8.86
N LEU A 308 -12.53 -10.56 -8.40
CA LEU A 308 -12.97 -10.56 -7.00
C LEU A 308 -12.28 -11.67 -6.23
N GLU A 309 -11.84 -11.38 -5.01
CA GLU A 309 -11.20 -12.36 -4.12
C GLU A 309 -11.99 -12.51 -2.82
N ASN A 310 -12.32 -13.77 -2.50
CA ASN A 310 -12.94 -14.19 -1.23
C ASN A 310 -14.32 -13.59 -0.94
N VAL A 311 -15.00 -13.06 -1.95
CA VAL A 311 -16.39 -12.62 -1.83
C VAL A 311 -17.33 -13.84 -1.75
N VAL A 312 -18.49 -13.65 -1.14
CA VAL A 312 -19.55 -14.65 -1.18
C VAL A 312 -20.39 -14.45 -2.44
N VAL A 313 -20.46 -15.49 -3.28
CA VAL A 313 -21.28 -15.52 -4.49
C VAL A 313 -22.51 -16.38 -4.21
N ARG A 314 -23.71 -15.80 -4.38
CA ARG A 314 -24.97 -16.52 -4.20
C ARG A 314 -25.25 -17.50 -5.34
N ALA A 315 -26.21 -18.37 -5.16
CA ALA A 315 -26.58 -19.39 -6.15
C ALA A 315 -27.01 -18.81 -7.51
N ASP A 316 -27.55 -17.60 -7.52
CA ASP A 316 -27.93 -16.86 -8.73
C ASP A 316 -26.75 -16.12 -9.41
N GLY A 317 -25.54 -16.24 -8.86
CA GLY A 317 -24.34 -15.57 -9.34
C GLY A 317 -24.17 -14.13 -8.86
N SER A 318 -25.08 -13.61 -8.04
CA SER A 318 -24.91 -12.28 -7.44
C SER A 318 -23.88 -12.30 -6.32
N VAL A 319 -23.21 -11.17 -6.11
CA VAL A 319 -22.20 -11.01 -5.04
C VAL A 319 -22.84 -10.40 -3.81
N ASP A 320 -22.58 -11.02 -2.65
CA ASP A 320 -22.96 -10.48 -1.36
C ASP A 320 -21.78 -9.74 -0.73
N PHE A 321 -21.74 -8.42 -0.88
CA PHE A 321 -20.67 -7.59 -0.32
C PHE A 321 -20.77 -7.41 1.20
N ASP A 322 -21.91 -7.74 1.81
CA ASP A 322 -22.11 -7.64 3.26
C ASP A 322 -21.73 -8.92 4.01
N ASP A 323 -21.57 -10.03 3.28
CA ASP A 323 -21.20 -11.31 3.88
C ASP A 323 -19.69 -11.44 4.08
N GLY A 324 -19.26 -11.24 5.32
CA GLY A 324 -17.88 -11.45 5.78
C GLY A 324 -17.57 -12.86 6.28
N SER A 325 -18.39 -13.87 6.00
CA SER A 325 -18.22 -15.23 6.54
C SER A 325 -16.91 -15.91 6.14
N LYS A 326 -16.39 -15.62 4.94
CA LYS A 326 -15.06 -16.08 4.51
C LYS A 326 -13.95 -15.21 5.10
N THR A 327 -14.12 -13.90 5.06
CA THR A 327 -13.21 -12.87 5.58
C THR A 327 -13.84 -11.50 5.47
N GLU A 328 -13.45 -10.58 6.35
CA GLU A 328 -13.76 -9.16 6.17
C GLU A 328 -12.80 -8.46 5.17
N ASN A 329 -11.75 -9.17 4.73
CA ASN A 329 -10.79 -8.66 3.75
C ASN A 329 -11.12 -9.09 2.32
N THR A 330 -12.39 -9.03 1.95
CA THR A 330 -12.82 -9.24 0.56
C THR A 330 -12.24 -8.15 -0.34
N ARG A 331 -11.81 -8.52 -1.54
CA ARG A 331 -11.09 -7.63 -2.45
C ARG A 331 -11.61 -7.68 -3.88
N VAL A 332 -11.33 -6.62 -4.61
CA VAL A 332 -11.41 -6.58 -6.07
C VAL A 332 -10.14 -5.95 -6.64
N SER A 333 -9.59 -6.54 -7.69
CA SER A 333 -8.60 -5.90 -8.55
C SER A 333 -9.20 -5.56 -9.91
N TYR A 334 -8.85 -4.42 -10.45
CA TYR A 334 -9.27 -3.99 -11.79
C TYR A 334 -8.23 -3.07 -12.43
N PRO A 335 -8.14 -3.02 -13.77
CA PRO A 335 -7.27 -2.05 -14.43
C PRO A 335 -7.75 -0.63 -14.12
N ILE A 336 -6.81 0.30 -13.94
CA ILE A 336 -7.13 1.68 -13.53
C ILE A 336 -8.11 2.37 -14.49
N TYR A 337 -8.12 1.95 -15.76
CA TYR A 337 -9.03 2.48 -16.80
C TYR A 337 -10.51 2.12 -16.58
N HIS A 338 -10.83 1.29 -15.57
CA HIS A 338 -12.21 1.13 -15.12
C HIS A 338 -12.74 2.35 -14.35
N ILE A 339 -11.85 3.24 -13.91
CA ILE A 339 -12.18 4.53 -13.31
C ILE A 339 -12.10 5.60 -14.42
N ASP A 340 -13.15 6.41 -14.55
CA ASP A 340 -13.24 7.41 -15.61
C ASP A 340 -12.37 8.64 -15.35
N ASN A 341 -12.38 9.14 -14.11
CA ASN A 341 -11.71 10.38 -13.72
C ASN A 341 -10.26 10.14 -13.28
N ILE A 342 -9.42 9.72 -14.22
CA ILE A 342 -7.99 9.43 -14.02
C ILE A 342 -7.10 10.24 -14.95
N VAL A 343 -5.83 10.34 -14.59
CA VAL A 343 -4.78 10.87 -15.48
C VAL A 343 -4.52 9.89 -16.61
N LYS A 344 -4.55 10.37 -17.86
CA LYS A 344 -4.31 9.60 -19.10
C LYS A 344 -3.24 10.28 -19.94
N PRO A 345 -2.46 9.51 -20.74
CA PRO A 345 -2.44 8.03 -20.87
C PRO A 345 -1.61 7.33 -19.80
N VAL A 346 -0.77 8.05 -19.07
CA VAL A 346 0.16 7.52 -18.08
C VAL A 346 -0.20 8.08 -16.72
N SER A 347 -0.28 7.22 -15.70
CA SER A 347 -0.60 7.61 -14.32
C SER A 347 0.57 8.36 -13.66
N ARG A 348 0.85 9.55 -14.14
CA ARG A 348 1.82 10.48 -13.56
C ARG A 348 1.40 11.94 -13.72
N ALA A 349 1.95 12.81 -12.89
CA ALA A 349 1.75 14.25 -12.95
C ALA A 349 3.03 14.99 -12.51
N GLY A 350 2.97 16.29 -12.30
CA GLY A 350 4.08 17.09 -11.79
C GLY A 350 4.42 16.84 -10.33
N HIS A 351 5.27 17.66 -9.76
CA HIS A 351 5.62 17.59 -8.35
C HIS A 351 4.43 17.86 -7.44
N ALA A 352 4.37 17.15 -6.31
CA ALA A 352 3.37 17.44 -5.29
C ALA A 352 3.62 18.83 -4.67
N THR A 353 2.53 19.57 -4.48
CA THR A 353 2.54 20.86 -3.77
C THR A 353 1.96 20.74 -2.37
N LYS A 354 1.12 19.73 -2.15
CA LYS A 354 0.49 19.45 -0.85
C LYS A 354 0.71 18.00 -0.47
N VAL A 355 1.16 17.80 0.77
CA VAL A 355 1.35 16.50 1.40
C VAL A 355 0.43 16.42 2.61
N ILE A 356 -0.50 15.49 2.62
CA ILE A 356 -1.54 15.39 3.63
C ILE A 356 -1.39 14.06 4.37
N PHE A 357 -1.18 14.14 5.69
CA PHE A 357 -1.18 13.00 6.58
C PHE A 357 -2.54 12.89 7.25
N LEU A 358 -3.28 11.83 6.94
CA LEU A 358 -4.58 11.55 7.54
C LEU A 358 -4.41 10.69 8.79
N THR A 359 -5.05 11.09 9.87
CA THR A 359 -5.15 10.31 11.10
C THR A 359 -6.61 10.27 11.55
N ALA A 360 -6.99 9.24 12.27
CA ALA A 360 -8.28 9.19 12.98
C ALA A 360 -7.98 9.02 14.47
N ASP A 361 -7.88 10.13 15.19
CA ASP A 361 -7.58 10.15 16.61
C ASP A 361 -8.83 9.81 17.43
N ALA A 362 -8.78 8.70 18.19
CA ALA A 362 -9.84 8.29 19.10
C ALA A 362 -9.65 8.82 20.53
N PHE A 363 -8.56 9.53 20.80
CA PHE A 363 -8.27 10.13 22.12
C PHE A 363 -8.91 11.51 22.28
N GLY A 364 -9.32 12.15 21.18
CA GLY A 364 -9.91 13.48 21.19
C GLY A 364 -8.90 14.61 21.43
N VAL A 365 -7.65 14.42 21.07
CA VAL A 365 -6.51 15.31 21.38
C VAL A 365 -6.05 16.12 20.18
N LEU A 366 -5.89 15.47 19.02
CA LEU A 366 -5.32 16.11 17.85
C LEU A 366 -6.29 17.10 17.18
N PRO A 367 -5.78 18.20 16.65
CA PRO A 367 -6.62 19.18 15.96
C PRO A 367 -7.14 18.61 14.63
N PRO A 368 -8.26 19.11 14.10
CA PRO A 368 -8.75 18.73 12.77
C PRO A 368 -7.74 18.97 11.67
N VAL A 369 -6.89 19.99 11.82
CA VAL A 369 -5.81 20.29 10.88
C VAL A 369 -4.69 21.04 11.59
N SER A 370 -3.43 20.73 11.20
CA SER A 370 -2.28 21.53 11.53
C SER A 370 -1.29 21.59 10.37
N LYS A 371 -0.58 22.71 10.24
CA LYS A 371 0.54 22.85 9.33
C LYS A 371 1.81 22.33 10.02
N LEU A 372 2.61 21.55 9.32
CA LEU A 372 3.82 20.92 9.86
C LEU A 372 5.07 21.64 9.38
N THR A 373 6.05 21.83 10.27
CA THR A 373 7.42 22.18 9.89
C THR A 373 8.10 21.00 9.18
N PRO A 374 9.23 21.17 8.48
CA PRO A 374 9.97 20.06 7.90
C PRO A 374 10.32 18.95 8.91
N GLU A 375 10.76 19.32 10.10
CA GLU A 375 11.10 18.37 11.16
C GLU A 375 9.87 17.66 11.72
N GLN A 376 8.77 18.38 11.94
CA GLN A 376 7.48 17.79 12.31
C GLN A 376 6.94 16.87 11.21
N THR A 377 7.12 17.25 9.95
CA THR A 377 6.73 16.39 8.81
C THR A 377 7.42 15.03 8.91
N LYS A 378 8.74 15.01 9.14
CA LYS A 378 9.48 13.76 9.34
C LYS A 378 8.99 12.99 10.57
N TYR A 379 8.79 13.67 11.69
CA TYR A 379 8.36 13.03 12.94
C TYR A 379 7.00 12.35 12.82
N TYR A 380 5.99 13.05 12.28
CA TYR A 380 4.64 12.51 12.13
C TYR A 380 4.54 11.49 10.99
N PHE A 381 5.36 11.63 9.96
CA PHE A 381 5.51 10.61 8.92
C PHE A 381 6.07 9.30 9.48
N LEU A 382 7.12 9.37 10.28
CA LEU A 382 7.69 8.21 10.96
C LEU A 382 6.72 7.58 11.96
N SER A 383 5.92 8.38 12.64
CA SER A 383 4.92 7.88 13.59
C SER A 383 3.78 7.13 12.90
N GLY A 384 3.23 7.69 11.82
CA GLY A 384 2.14 7.06 11.06
C GLY A 384 0.96 6.69 11.96
N PHE A 385 0.48 7.66 12.75
CA PHE A 385 -0.48 7.44 13.82
C PHE A 385 -1.92 7.38 13.33
N THR A 386 -2.67 6.44 13.90
CA THR A 386 -4.13 6.45 13.97
C THR A 386 -4.57 5.76 15.26
N ALA A 387 -5.84 5.86 15.64
CA ALA A 387 -6.37 5.15 16.79
C ALA A 387 -7.76 4.60 16.49
N LYS A 388 -8.11 3.49 17.16
CA LYS A 388 -9.42 2.86 17.10
C LYS A 388 -10.22 3.23 18.33
N LEU A 389 -11.50 3.57 18.15
CA LEU A 389 -12.42 3.82 19.24
C LEU A 389 -12.80 2.50 19.93
N ALA A 390 -13.02 2.55 21.25
CA ALA A 390 -13.57 1.43 22.00
C ALA A 390 -14.87 0.90 21.38
N GLY A 391 -14.99 -0.41 21.27
CA GLY A 391 -16.20 -1.08 20.74
C GLY A 391 -16.30 -1.11 19.21
N THR A 392 -15.34 -0.55 18.46
CA THR A 392 -15.34 -0.59 16.99
C THR A 392 -14.89 -1.92 16.40
N GLU A 393 -14.13 -2.69 17.16
CA GLU A 393 -13.69 -4.04 16.82
C GLU A 393 -13.77 -4.95 18.04
N ARG A 394 -13.90 -6.25 17.79
CA ARG A 394 -13.94 -7.25 18.88
C ARG A 394 -12.65 -7.21 19.70
N GLY A 395 -12.80 -6.99 21.01
CA GLY A 395 -11.68 -6.91 21.94
C GLY A 395 -11.10 -5.50 22.16
N ILE A 396 -11.60 -4.48 21.47
CA ILE A 396 -11.22 -3.08 21.68
C ILE A 396 -12.15 -2.49 22.76
N THR A 397 -11.64 -2.36 23.99
CA THR A 397 -12.40 -1.86 25.16
C THR A 397 -12.07 -0.41 25.53
N GLU A 398 -10.97 0.12 24.99
CA GLU A 398 -10.51 1.50 25.18
C GLU A 398 -9.88 2.02 23.90
N PRO A 399 -9.68 3.34 23.72
CA PRO A 399 -8.98 3.88 22.57
C PRO A 399 -7.60 3.23 22.42
N THR A 400 -7.36 2.61 21.26
CA THR A 400 -6.13 1.87 20.99
C THR A 400 -5.33 2.53 19.88
N PRO A 401 -4.11 3.01 20.13
CA PRO A 401 -3.26 3.62 19.14
C PRO A 401 -2.66 2.57 18.20
N THR A 402 -2.52 2.95 16.93
CA THR A 402 -1.74 2.22 15.94
C THR A 402 -0.69 3.16 15.37
N PHE A 403 0.56 2.73 15.40
CA PHE A 403 1.68 3.43 14.81
C PHE A 403 2.28 2.59 13.69
N SER A 404 2.29 3.12 12.49
CA SER A 404 2.86 2.44 11.32
C SER A 404 3.81 3.39 10.59
N ALA A 405 5.10 3.13 10.70
CA ALA A 405 6.14 3.98 10.11
C ALA A 405 5.82 4.30 8.65
N CYS A 406 5.90 5.57 8.29
CA CYS A 406 5.64 6.08 6.94
C CYS A 406 4.26 5.65 6.39
N PHE A 407 3.30 5.37 7.27
CA PHE A 407 1.97 4.82 6.92
C PHE A 407 2.00 3.49 6.17
N GLY A 408 3.10 2.75 6.26
CA GLY A 408 3.28 1.51 5.53
C GLY A 408 4.41 0.63 6.09
N ALA A 409 4.53 0.52 7.43
CA ALA A 409 5.64 -0.17 8.12
C ALA A 409 5.92 -1.57 7.59
N ALA A 410 4.88 -2.33 7.25
CA ALA A 410 5.00 -3.70 6.74
C ALA A 410 5.76 -3.81 5.40
N PHE A 411 5.91 -2.71 4.67
CA PHE A 411 6.50 -2.66 3.34
C PHE A 411 7.88 -1.98 3.30
N LEU A 412 8.31 -1.42 4.42
CA LEU A 412 9.59 -0.70 4.49
C LEU A 412 10.74 -1.71 4.57
N THR A 413 11.70 -1.54 3.67
CA THR A 413 12.88 -2.41 3.58
C THR A 413 14.14 -1.73 4.12
N LEU A 414 14.18 -0.40 4.06
CA LEU A 414 15.24 0.44 4.61
C LEU A 414 14.83 1.02 5.95
N HIS A 415 15.78 1.58 6.70
CA HIS A 415 15.46 2.31 7.93
C HIS A 415 14.44 3.43 7.62
N PRO A 416 13.37 3.57 8.41
CA PRO A 416 12.28 4.52 8.11
C PRO A 416 12.72 5.97 7.91
N THR A 417 13.80 6.42 8.58
CA THR A 417 14.36 7.76 8.41
C THR A 417 14.79 8.05 6.98
N GLN A 418 15.18 7.05 6.20
CA GLN A 418 15.56 7.26 4.79
C GLN A 418 14.38 7.71 3.93
N TYR A 419 13.19 7.16 4.17
CA TYR A 419 11.96 7.57 3.47
C TYR A 419 11.57 9.00 3.85
N ALA A 420 11.66 9.34 5.12
CA ALA A 420 11.38 10.68 5.62
C ALA A 420 12.34 11.74 5.05
N GLU A 421 13.63 11.43 4.98
CA GLU A 421 14.64 12.30 4.37
C GLU A 421 14.37 12.57 2.89
N VAL A 422 14.09 11.51 2.12
CA VAL A 422 13.79 11.65 0.68
C VAL A 422 12.50 12.44 0.47
N LEU A 423 11.44 12.16 1.23
CA LEU A 423 10.17 12.88 1.15
C LEU A 423 10.35 14.38 1.38
N VAL A 424 10.98 14.77 2.49
CA VAL A 424 11.16 16.17 2.85
C VAL A 424 12.10 16.87 1.88
N LYS A 425 13.15 16.22 1.40
CA LYS A 425 14.04 16.77 0.37
C LYS A 425 13.28 17.08 -0.92
N ARG A 426 12.42 16.16 -1.38
CA ARG A 426 11.54 16.37 -2.55
C ARG A 426 10.54 17.49 -2.31
N MET A 427 9.94 17.54 -1.13
CA MET A 427 9.03 18.62 -0.74
C MET A 427 9.71 19.99 -0.77
N GLN A 428 10.88 20.13 -0.19
CA GLN A 428 11.64 21.38 -0.18
C GLN A 428 12.01 21.84 -1.59
N ALA A 429 12.46 20.93 -2.44
CA ALA A 429 12.77 21.23 -3.84
C ALA A 429 11.55 21.70 -4.64
N ALA A 430 10.37 21.19 -4.33
CA ALA A 430 9.10 21.53 -5.00
C ALA A 430 8.36 22.71 -4.33
N GLY A 431 8.80 23.18 -3.17
CA GLY A 431 8.06 24.14 -2.36
C GLY A 431 6.75 23.58 -1.79
N ALA A 432 6.68 22.26 -1.59
CA ALA A 432 5.50 21.59 -1.05
C ALA A 432 5.37 21.80 0.46
N GLU A 433 4.13 21.82 0.93
CA GLU A 433 3.78 21.95 2.33
C GLU A 433 3.06 20.72 2.85
N ALA A 434 3.27 20.40 4.12
CA ALA A 434 2.67 19.27 4.79
C ALA A 434 1.66 19.69 5.84
N TYR A 435 0.57 18.92 5.91
CA TYR A 435 -0.53 19.09 6.86
C TYR A 435 -0.88 17.76 7.53
N LEU A 436 -1.13 17.80 8.83
CA LEU A 436 -1.73 16.70 9.58
C LEU A 436 -3.23 16.97 9.67
N VAL A 437 -4.05 16.06 9.17
CA VAL A 437 -5.51 16.16 9.15
C VAL A 437 -6.11 15.03 9.97
N ASN A 438 -6.85 15.40 11.02
CA ASN A 438 -7.52 14.46 11.90
C ASN A 438 -8.98 14.29 11.47
N THR A 439 -9.35 13.10 11.03
CA THR A 439 -10.71 12.70 10.67
C THR A 439 -11.42 11.93 11.80
N GLY A 440 -10.82 11.88 12.97
CA GLY A 440 -11.29 11.14 14.14
C GLY A 440 -12.27 11.91 15.02
N TRP A 441 -12.10 11.79 16.31
CA TRP A 441 -13.00 12.31 17.35
C TRP A 441 -12.39 13.51 18.06
N ASN A 442 -13.22 14.31 18.71
CA ASN A 442 -12.82 15.42 19.55
C ASN A 442 -13.47 15.32 20.95
N GLY A 443 -13.33 16.36 21.77
CA GLY A 443 -13.85 16.40 23.14
C GLY A 443 -15.36 16.27 23.30
N THR A 444 -16.13 16.45 22.21
CA THR A 444 -17.58 16.21 22.22
C THR A 444 -17.95 14.74 22.21
N GLY A 445 -16.97 13.83 22.00
CA GLY A 445 -17.21 12.41 21.80
C GLY A 445 -17.78 12.04 20.43
N LYS A 446 -17.89 13.02 19.54
CA LYS A 446 -18.37 12.82 18.15
C LYS A 446 -17.20 12.86 17.18
N ARG A 447 -17.33 12.10 16.10
CA ARG A 447 -16.37 12.16 14.99
C ARG A 447 -16.51 13.49 14.25
N ILE A 448 -15.39 14.06 13.84
CA ILE A 448 -15.35 15.26 12.99
C ILE A 448 -16.15 14.98 11.72
N SER A 449 -17.03 15.89 11.34
CA SER A 449 -17.95 15.69 10.22
C SER A 449 -17.19 15.60 8.89
N ILE A 450 -17.72 14.81 7.94
CA ILE A 450 -17.19 14.74 6.57
C ILE A 450 -17.24 16.13 5.92
N LYS A 451 -18.25 16.93 6.21
CA LYS A 451 -18.40 18.29 5.70
C LYS A 451 -17.24 19.18 6.15
N ASP A 452 -16.89 19.17 7.44
CA ASP A 452 -15.78 19.96 7.97
C ASP A 452 -14.44 19.43 7.43
N THR A 453 -14.27 18.12 7.36
CA THR A 453 -13.06 17.51 6.78
C THR A 453 -12.89 17.90 5.30
N ARG A 454 -13.96 17.86 4.51
CA ARG A 454 -13.92 18.34 3.10
C ARG A 454 -13.57 19.82 3.01
N GLY A 455 -14.13 20.66 3.88
CA GLY A 455 -13.79 22.08 3.94
C GLY A 455 -12.33 22.32 4.27
N ILE A 456 -11.76 21.52 5.17
CA ILE A 456 -10.32 21.55 5.51
C ILE A 456 -9.46 21.14 4.30
N ILE A 457 -9.80 20.05 3.64
CA ILE A 457 -9.07 19.60 2.44
C ILE A 457 -9.14 20.66 1.33
N ASP A 458 -10.31 21.24 1.09
CA ASP A 458 -10.48 22.31 0.11
C ASP A 458 -9.60 23.53 0.45
N ALA A 459 -9.54 23.92 1.74
CA ALA A 459 -8.70 25.04 2.21
C ALA A 459 -7.19 24.76 2.05
N ILE A 460 -6.77 23.50 2.18
CA ILE A 460 -5.39 23.09 1.91
C ILE A 460 -5.11 23.18 0.40
N LEU A 461 -5.99 22.61 -0.43
CA LEU A 461 -5.79 22.50 -1.87
C LEU A 461 -5.87 23.85 -2.60
N ASP A 462 -6.74 24.76 -2.17
CA ASP A 462 -6.86 26.11 -2.75
C ASP A 462 -5.91 27.14 -2.15
N GLY A 463 -5.14 26.76 -1.12
CA GLY A 463 -4.17 27.62 -0.44
C GLY A 463 -4.79 28.62 0.54
N SER A 464 -6.09 28.60 0.81
CA SER A 464 -6.72 29.54 1.77
C SER A 464 -6.22 29.33 3.20
N ILE A 465 -5.82 28.11 3.57
CA ILE A 465 -5.19 27.83 4.87
C ILE A 465 -3.90 28.62 5.09
N GLU A 466 -3.14 28.94 4.04
CA GLU A 466 -1.89 29.70 4.13
C GLU A 466 -2.11 31.17 4.52
N LYS A 467 -3.32 31.68 4.30
CA LYS A 467 -3.73 33.03 4.66
C LYS A 467 -4.37 33.11 6.04
N ALA A 468 -4.62 31.96 6.68
CA ALA A 468 -5.25 31.90 7.98
C ALA A 468 -4.28 32.38 9.08
N GLU A 469 -4.84 33.11 10.07
CA GLU A 469 -4.10 33.34 11.31
C GLU A 469 -3.92 32.03 12.05
N MET A 470 -2.67 31.75 12.45
CA MET A 470 -2.30 30.51 13.14
C MET A 470 -2.15 30.73 14.64
N GLY A 471 -2.60 29.78 15.42
CA GLY A 471 -2.31 29.61 16.84
C GLY A 471 -1.38 28.42 17.05
N GLU A 472 -1.00 28.19 18.29
CA GLU A 472 -0.16 27.06 18.68
C GLU A 472 -0.91 26.15 19.65
N LEU A 473 -0.92 24.84 19.35
CA LEU A 473 -1.46 23.82 20.24
C LEU A 473 -0.36 23.41 21.24
N PRO A 474 -0.55 23.61 22.55
CA PRO A 474 0.46 23.21 23.53
C PRO A 474 0.70 21.69 23.55
N ILE A 475 1.82 21.27 24.15
CA ILE A 475 2.29 19.88 24.27
C ILE A 475 2.79 19.34 22.93
N PHE A 476 2.06 19.53 21.84
CA PHE A 476 2.43 19.06 20.49
C PHE A 476 3.16 20.15 19.67
N ASP A 477 3.12 21.40 20.09
CA ASP A 477 3.68 22.56 19.40
C ASP A 477 3.24 22.65 17.92
N LEU A 478 1.98 22.25 17.64
CA LEU A 478 1.41 22.24 16.31
C LEU A 478 0.78 23.59 15.96
N ALA A 479 1.06 24.11 14.76
CA ALA A 479 0.41 25.29 14.24
C ALA A 479 -1.01 24.97 13.77
N ILE A 480 -2.01 25.61 14.35
CA ILE A 480 -3.43 25.37 14.05
C ILE A 480 -4.09 26.66 13.55
N PRO A 481 -4.92 26.60 12.49
CA PRO A 481 -5.64 27.78 12.00
C PRO A 481 -6.74 28.19 12.96
N LYS A 482 -6.96 29.50 13.14
CA LYS A 482 -8.06 30.04 13.97
C LYS A 482 -9.39 30.04 13.26
N ALA A 483 -9.40 30.13 11.94
CA ALA A 483 -10.59 30.06 11.08
C ALA A 483 -10.23 29.55 9.70
N LEU A 484 -11.14 28.83 9.06
CA LEU A 484 -11.04 28.37 7.67
C LEU A 484 -12.40 28.53 6.97
N PRO A 485 -12.42 28.87 5.67
CA PRO A 485 -13.66 28.93 4.89
C PRO A 485 -14.43 27.60 4.93
N GLY A 486 -15.72 27.67 5.22
CA GLY A 486 -16.60 26.49 5.19
C GLY A 486 -16.40 25.47 6.33
N VAL A 487 -15.58 25.80 7.33
CA VAL A 487 -15.32 24.95 8.50
C VAL A 487 -15.82 25.64 9.76
N ASP A 488 -16.46 24.89 10.64
CA ASP A 488 -16.89 25.40 11.95
C ASP A 488 -15.64 25.78 12.77
N PRO A 489 -15.46 27.07 13.12
CA PRO A 489 -14.27 27.50 13.87
C PRO A 489 -14.22 26.93 15.29
N ALA A 490 -15.32 26.47 15.85
CA ALA A 490 -15.39 25.90 17.19
C ALA A 490 -14.64 24.55 17.34
N ILE A 491 -14.36 23.88 16.23
CA ILE A 491 -13.64 22.58 16.25
C ILE A 491 -12.14 22.70 16.02
N LEU A 492 -11.64 23.83 15.52
CA LEU A 492 -10.26 23.98 15.06
C LEU A 492 -9.24 23.89 16.18
N ASP A 493 -9.54 24.43 17.36
CA ASP A 493 -8.76 24.17 18.57
C ASP A 493 -9.45 23.04 19.36
N PRO A 494 -8.83 21.87 19.47
CA PRO A 494 -9.49 20.73 20.12
C PRO A 494 -9.80 20.98 21.61
N ARG A 495 -9.10 21.90 22.27
CA ARG A 495 -9.37 22.29 23.67
C ARG A 495 -10.75 22.92 23.84
N ASP A 496 -11.24 23.63 22.83
CA ASP A 496 -12.54 24.31 22.86
C ASP A 496 -13.71 23.33 22.70
N THR A 497 -13.46 22.08 22.34
CA THR A 497 -14.46 21.02 22.26
C THR A 497 -14.74 20.35 23.61
N TYR A 498 -13.95 20.66 24.64
CA TYR A 498 -14.12 20.15 25.99
C TYR A 498 -14.83 21.15 26.91
N ALA A 499 -15.71 20.67 27.78
CA ALA A 499 -16.32 21.49 28.81
C ALA A 499 -15.26 21.96 29.84
N ASP A 500 -14.29 21.12 30.13
CA ASP A 500 -13.15 21.41 30.99
C ASP A 500 -11.84 21.13 30.24
N LYS A 501 -11.07 22.18 29.99
CA LYS A 501 -9.76 22.09 29.28
C LYS A 501 -8.74 21.23 30.01
N ALA A 502 -8.85 21.04 31.32
CA ALA A 502 -7.98 20.15 32.07
C ALA A 502 -8.13 18.69 31.62
N GLN A 503 -9.30 18.30 31.13
CA GLN A 503 -9.51 16.96 30.57
C GLN A 503 -8.72 16.76 29.27
N TRP A 504 -8.66 17.80 28.41
CA TRP A 504 -7.81 17.77 27.24
C TRP A 504 -6.33 17.65 27.64
N ASP A 505 -5.84 18.46 28.59
CA ASP A 505 -4.46 18.42 29.05
C ASP A 505 -4.03 17.00 29.50
N ALA A 506 -4.88 16.33 30.28
CA ALA A 506 -4.60 14.96 30.77
C ALA A 506 -4.49 13.96 29.62
N LYS A 507 -5.45 13.99 28.68
CA LYS A 507 -5.45 13.12 27.50
C LYS A 507 -4.29 13.43 26.54
N ALA A 508 -3.96 14.70 26.39
CA ALA A 508 -2.87 15.14 25.55
C ALA A 508 -1.49 14.67 26.08
N LYS A 509 -1.29 14.71 27.38
CA LYS A 509 -0.08 14.17 28.02
C LYS A 509 0.02 12.65 27.85
N ASP A 510 -1.08 11.92 28.00
CA ASP A 510 -1.10 10.47 27.77
C ASP A 510 -0.75 10.15 26.31
N LEU A 511 -1.40 10.79 25.33
CA LEU A 511 -1.11 10.56 23.93
C LEU A 511 0.33 10.98 23.56
N ALA A 512 0.80 12.10 24.08
CA ALA A 512 2.19 12.54 23.90
C ALA A 512 3.19 11.50 24.37
N GLY A 513 2.96 10.92 25.54
CA GLY A 513 3.79 9.82 26.08
C GLY A 513 3.82 8.60 25.14
N ARG A 514 2.69 8.26 24.53
CA ARG A 514 2.60 7.16 23.56
C ARG A 514 3.39 7.45 22.27
N PHE A 515 3.34 8.67 21.76
CA PHE A 515 4.17 9.10 20.63
C PHE A 515 5.67 9.01 20.97
N VAL A 516 6.08 9.56 22.11
CA VAL A 516 7.49 9.56 22.54
C VAL A 516 8.00 8.12 22.65
N LYS A 517 7.26 7.25 23.32
CA LYS A 517 7.62 5.84 23.45
C LYS A 517 7.72 5.13 22.10
N ASN A 518 6.76 5.35 21.21
CA ASN A 518 6.80 4.76 19.87
C ASN A 518 8.02 5.22 19.07
N PHE A 519 8.44 6.47 19.24
CA PHE A 519 9.53 7.07 18.45
C PHE A 519 10.91 6.52 18.83
N GLU A 520 11.08 5.93 20.00
CA GLU A 520 12.36 5.37 20.48
C GLU A 520 12.97 4.39 19.48
N LYS A 521 12.16 3.59 18.80
CA LYS A 521 12.62 2.62 17.80
C LYS A 521 13.23 3.24 16.54
N TYR A 522 12.97 4.53 16.28
CA TYR A 522 13.56 5.26 15.14
C TYR A 522 14.79 6.07 15.55
N ALA A 523 15.00 6.30 16.83
CA ALA A 523 16.15 7.01 17.39
C ALA A 523 17.41 6.11 17.50
N THR A 524 17.53 5.13 16.62
CA THR A 524 18.66 4.18 16.56
C THR A 524 19.80 4.69 15.68
N ASN A 525 19.58 5.73 14.90
CA ASN A 525 20.59 6.43 14.10
C ASN A 525 20.60 7.92 14.41
N ALA A 526 21.54 8.66 13.82
CA ALA A 526 21.72 10.09 14.06
C ALA A 526 20.50 10.92 13.57
N GLU A 527 19.95 10.56 12.43
CA GLU A 527 18.80 11.22 11.82
C GLU A 527 17.56 11.11 12.71
N GLY A 528 17.27 9.92 13.23
CA GLY A 528 16.16 9.70 14.15
C GLY A 528 16.32 10.44 15.48
N LYS A 529 17.53 10.45 16.04
CA LYS A 529 17.83 11.20 17.28
C LYS A 529 17.60 12.70 17.11
N ALA A 530 17.97 13.26 15.96
CA ALA A 530 17.79 14.68 15.66
C ALA A 530 16.32 15.11 15.59
N LEU A 531 15.39 14.18 15.37
CA LEU A 531 13.96 14.45 15.24
C LEU A 531 13.18 14.38 16.57
N ILE A 532 13.77 13.90 17.63
CA ILE A 532 13.09 13.76 18.94
C ILE A 532 12.46 15.08 19.39
N ALA A 533 13.17 16.20 19.21
CA ALA A 533 12.71 17.53 19.60
C ALA A 533 11.51 18.05 18.79
N ALA A 534 11.23 17.48 17.62
CA ALA A 534 10.07 17.83 16.78
C ALA A 534 8.77 17.14 17.22
N GLY A 535 8.87 16.15 18.12
CA GLY A 535 7.74 15.45 18.66
C GLY A 535 7.06 16.17 19.83
N PRO A 536 5.96 15.59 20.35
CA PRO A 536 5.28 16.14 21.51
C PRO A 536 6.13 16.04 22.77
N LYS A 537 5.84 16.93 23.70
CA LYS A 537 6.47 17.01 25.03
C LYS A 537 5.58 16.31 26.04
N ALA A 538 6.01 15.13 26.50
CA ALA A 538 5.31 14.34 27.50
C ALA A 538 5.63 14.75 28.94
#